data_25365d2d4fb2479bff2475742a56e461
#
_entry.id   25365d2d4fb2479bff2475742a56e461
#
_cell.length_a   1.000
_cell.length_b   1.000
_cell.length_c   1.000
_cell.angle_alpha   90.00
_cell.angle_beta   90.00
_cell.angle_gamma   90.00
#
_symmetry.space_group_name_H-M   'P 1'
#
loop_
_entity.id
_entity.type
_entity.pdbx_description
1 polymer ?
#
loop_
_entity_poly.entity_id
_entity_poly.type
_entity_poly.pdbx_seq_one_letter_code
_entity_poly.pdbx_strand_id
1 'polypeptide(L)'
;MTELWTDKPPIGAEEVARAEQILQKYKVGKAALDQRLVDNELWFRMGHWKNYQNPMMEGKPQPSSGWLFNSIANKHADAMDNYPAPNVLPRAPDDEQTARVLSSVLPVVLEQADYEQVYSDTWWRKLKQGTGVKGVFWDPEQRGGVGEITVRPMNLLMLYWEPGVDDIQASPNFFSLSLEDTDQLTERWPQLEGHSTSALEVPHYLHDGGLDTNGKSVVVDWYYKKRNAEGRRVLHYCKFCNGVVLYASENDPEYAGRGFYDHGQYPFVFDPLFVEEDSPAGFGYIDVMKECQTAIDRMNHAMDENVLLSSKQRYVLSDAAGVNEEELADFSRDIVHVVGRLGDDSFRPLQTTGLQGNSLSYRNSRIEELKEISGNRDMTQGGTAGGVTAASAIAALQEAGSKLSRDMLKSAYRAFAKECYLIMDLMRQFYDEERVFRIIGETGRSEFVHFSGAALRAQALPGVGGVELGSREPIFDIVVSAEKKSTFNRLSQNETAKECYQLGFFAPRNADAALAALEMMDFEGIEKVRQRVRQNGTLAQRLEQLQSQLVQLKQGPLSGPGENLSTAAAARAMKGAVS
;
A
#
# COMPACT_ATOMS: atom_id res chain seq x y z
N MET A 1 -2.71 -51.45 28.66
CA MET A 1 -3.90 -50.79 28.09
C MET A 1 -3.47 -50.21 26.75
N THR A 2 -3.84 -50.89 25.69
CA THR A 2 -3.56 -50.53 24.31
C THR A 2 -4.49 -49.36 23.98
N GLU A 3 -3.96 -48.15 23.87
CA GLU A 3 -4.68 -47.03 23.30
C GLU A 3 -5.07 -47.38 21.88
N LEU A 4 -6.37 -47.53 21.66
CA LEU A 4 -6.95 -47.60 20.31
C LEU A 4 -6.62 -46.32 19.62
N TRP A 5 -5.64 -46.33 18.70
CA TRP A 5 -5.44 -45.29 17.74
C TRP A 5 -6.70 -45.19 16.90
N THR A 6 -7.47 -44.14 17.15
CA THR A 6 -8.58 -43.80 16.25
C THR A 6 -7.99 -43.41 14.93
N ASP A 7 -8.23 -44.21 13.89
CA ASP A 7 -7.82 -43.98 12.49
C ASP A 7 -8.42 -42.70 11.86
N LYS A 8 -9.02 -41.85 12.67
CA LYS A 8 -9.70 -40.64 12.22
C LYS A 8 -8.72 -39.46 12.26
N PRO A 9 -8.49 -38.77 11.13
CA PRO A 9 -7.60 -37.61 11.12
C PRO A 9 -8.10 -36.52 12.07
N PRO A 10 -7.21 -35.74 12.72
CA PRO A 10 -7.58 -34.66 13.63
C PRO A 10 -8.56 -33.66 13.03
N ILE A 11 -8.41 -33.33 11.72
CA ILE A 11 -9.34 -32.50 10.97
C ILE A 11 -10.02 -33.35 9.90
N GLY A 12 -11.34 -33.48 10.03
CA GLY A 12 -12.19 -34.22 9.11
C GLY A 12 -13.47 -33.43 8.75
N ALA A 13 -14.45 -34.12 8.17
CA ALA A 13 -15.71 -33.51 7.71
C ALA A 13 -16.52 -32.84 8.87
N GLU A 14 -16.43 -33.37 10.10
CA GLU A 14 -17.15 -32.80 11.25
C GLU A 14 -16.56 -31.43 11.64
N GLU A 15 -15.23 -31.29 11.63
CA GLU A 15 -14.52 -30.06 11.94
C GLU A 15 -14.75 -29.01 10.87
N VAL A 16 -14.77 -29.42 9.59
CA VAL A 16 -15.11 -28.55 8.46
C VAL A 16 -16.56 -28.05 8.57
N ALA A 17 -17.52 -28.92 8.89
CA ALA A 17 -18.90 -28.49 9.08
C ALA A 17 -19.06 -27.46 10.21
N ARG A 18 -18.28 -27.60 11.29
CA ARG A 18 -18.23 -26.57 12.36
C ARG A 18 -17.59 -25.27 11.86
N ALA A 19 -16.51 -25.36 11.09
CA ALA A 19 -15.86 -24.19 10.49
C ALA A 19 -16.81 -23.44 9.54
N GLU A 20 -17.62 -24.14 8.74
CA GLU A 20 -18.64 -23.54 7.88
C GLU A 20 -19.72 -22.81 8.69
N GLN A 21 -20.17 -23.38 9.82
CA GLN A 21 -21.11 -22.68 10.72
C GLN A 21 -20.51 -21.40 11.30
N ILE A 22 -19.24 -21.41 11.68
CA ILE A 22 -18.53 -20.22 12.16
C ILE A 22 -18.41 -19.20 11.04
N LEU A 23 -18.05 -19.63 9.82
CA LEU A 23 -17.96 -18.77 8.63
C LEU A 23 -19.30 -18.09 8.35
N GLN A 24 -20.42 -18.82 8.41
CA GLN A 24 -21.75 -18.24 8.23
C GLN A 24 -22.06 -17.17 9.30
N LYS A 25 -21.70 -17.41 10.55
CA LYS A 25 -21.82 -16.40 11.62
C LYS A 25 -21.02 -15.14 11.29
N TYR A 26 -19.78 -15.31 10.80
CA TYR A 26 -18.91 -14.19 10.44
C TYR A 26 -19.43 -13.43 9.20
N LYS A 27 -19.99 -14.13 8.22
CA LYS A 27 -20.66 -13.51 7.06
C LYS A 27 -21.81 -12.62 7.47
N VAL A 28 -22.67 -13.11 8.37
CA VAL A 28 -23.79 -12.30 8.88
C VAL A 28 -23.28 -11.06 9.63
N GLY A 29 -22.26 -11.19 10.45
CA GLY A 29 -21.68 -10.06 11.19
C GLY A 29 -21.01 -9.02 10.29
N LYS A 30 -20.51 -9.44 9.13
CA LYS A 30 -19.81 -8.56 8.16
C LYS A 30 -20.73 -8.00 7.06
N ALA A 31 -21.99 -8.43 6.97
CA ALA A 31 -22.85 -8.12 5.83
C ALA A 31 -23.00 -6.60 5.55
N ALA A 32 -23.06 -5.77 6.58
CA ALA A 32 -23.14 -4.32 6.44
C ALA A 32 -21.85 -3.73 5.81
N LEU A 33 -20.68 -4.24 6.21
CA LEU A 33 -19.40 -3.85 5.62
C LEU A 33 -19.36 -4.29 4.15
N ASP A 34 -19.73 -5.51 3.82
CA ASP A 34 -19.73 -6.03 2.45
C ASP A 34 -20.61 -5.17 1.53
N GLN A 35 -21.80 -4.78 2.00
CA GLN A 35 -22.68 -3.88 1.26
C GLN A 35 -22.04 -2.50 1.05
N ARG A 36 -21.37 -1.94 2.07
CA ARG A 36 -20.64 -0.67 1.97
C ARG A 36 -19.52 -0.74 0.94
N LEU A 37 -18.76 -1.85 0.91
CA LEU A 37 -17.67 -2.04 -0.06
C LEU A 37 -18.16 -2.08 -1.49
N VAL A 38 -19.25 -2.79 -1.77
CA VAL A 38 -19.88 -2.85 -3.09
C VAL A 38 -20.41 -1.49 -3.52
N ASP A 39 -21.08 -0.77 -2.62
CA ASP A 39 -21.59 0.57 -2.88
C ASP A 39 -20.45 1.57 -3.16
N ASN A 40 -19.38 1.54 -2.38
CA ASN A 40 -18.22 2.41 -2.58
C ASN A 40 -17.55 2.20 -3.94
N GLU A 41 -17.47 0.98 -4.45
CA GLU A 41 -16.94 0.72 -5.81
C GLU A 41 -17.84 1.34 -6.89
N LEU A 42 -19.16 1.30 -6.73
CA LEU A 42 -20.11 1.98 -7.64
C LEU A 42 -19.94 3.49 -7.61
N TRP A 43 -19.75 4.08 -6.42
CA TRP A 43 -19.48 5.51 -6.27
C TRP A 43 -18.18 5.92 -6.97
N PHE A 44 -17.13 5.16 -6.80
CA PHE A 44 -15.83 5.42 -7.44
C PHE A 44 -15.94 5.42 -8.97
N ARG A 45 -16.72 4.49 -9.53
CA ARG A 45 -16.97 4.35 -10.97
C ARG A 45 -18.04 5.30 -11.50
N MET A 46 -18.50 6.25 -10.70
CA MET A 46 -19.59 7.19 -11.05
C MET A 46 -20.90 6.48 -11.46
N GLY A 47 -21.07 5.25 -10.99
CA GLY A 47 -22.22 4.39 -11.30
C GLY A 47 -23.32 4.41 -10.22
N HIS A 48 -23.23 5.31 -9.25
CA HIS A 48 -24.11 5.36 -8.07
C HIS A 48 -25.60 5.58 -8.42
N TRP A 49 -25.91 6.23 -9.53
CA TRP A 49 -27.28 6.39 -10.01
C TRP A 49 -27.98 5.05 -10.31
N LYS A 50 -27.23 3.99 -10.63
CA LYS A 50 -27.79 2.64 -10.86
C LYS A 50 -28.51 2.09 -9.63
N ASN A 51 -28.12 2.52 -8.43
CA ASN A 51 -28.74 2.10 -7.17
C ASN A 51 -29.99 2.93 -6.82
N TYR A 52 -30.19 4.10 -7.45
CA TYR A 52 -31.36 4.95 -7.26
C TYR A 52 -32.41 4.62 -8.33
N GLN A 53 -33.00 3.42 -8.27
CA GLN A 53 -34.12 3.05 -9.11
C GLN A 53 -35.38 3.84 -8.69
N ASN A 54 -35.40 5.11 -9.05
CA ASN A 54 -36.59 5.94 -8.88
C ASN A 54 -37.29 6.02 -10.24
N PRO A 55 -38.51 5.47 -10.39
CA PRO A 55 -39.26 5.54 -11.65
C PRO A 55 -39.49 6.97 -12.16
N MET A 56 -39.48 7.97 -11.24
CA MET A 56 -39.60 9.40 -11.61
C MET A 56 -38.32 9.95 -12.28
N MET A 57 -37.22 9.23 -12.22
CA MET A 57 -35.94 9.60 -12.83
C MET A 57 -35.68 8.88 -14.16
N GLU A 58 -36.58 7.98 -14.58
CA GLU A 58 -36.47 7.27 -15.85
C GLU A 58 -36.56 8.26 -17.01
N GLY A 59 -35.60 8.20 -17.92
CA GLY A 59 -35.49 9.11 -19.06
C GLY A 59 -34.97 10.54 -18.75
N LYS A 60 -34.63 10.85 -17.49
CA LYS A 60 -34.05 12.13 -17.11
C LYS A 60 -32.51 12.08 -17.10
N PRO A 61 -31.83 13.21 -17.34
CA PRO A 61 -30.38 13.28 -17.21
C PRO A 61 -29.92 12.85 -15.81
N GLN A 62 -28.91 12.02 -15.74
CA GLN A 62 -28.29 11.57 -14.48
C GLN A 62 -26.80 11.97 -14.49
N PRO A 63 -26.49 13.27 -14.38
CA PRO A 63 -25.11 13.73 -14.43
C PRO A 63 -24.34 13.22 -13.23
N SER A 64 -23.13 12.75 -13.47
CA SER A 64 -22.19 12.36 -12.45
C SER A 64 -20.89 13.10 -12.67
N SER A 65 -20.46 13.85 -11.67
CA SER A 65 -19.22 14.62 -11.74
C SER A 65 -18.07 13.85 -11.04
N GLY A 66 -16.87 13.90 -11.64
CA GLY A 66 -15.72 13.11 -11.21
C GLY A 66 -14.92 13.71 -10.05
N TRP A 67 -15.51 14.52 -9.16
CA TRP A 67 -14.77 15.15 -8.06
C TRP A 67 -14.19 14.14 -7.08
N LEU A 68 -15.00 13.15 -6.71
CA LEU A 68 -14.60 12.07 -5.83
C LEU A 68 -13.49 11.24 -6.45
N PHE A 69 -13.63 10.85 -7.73
CA PHE A 69 -12.60 10.14 -8.49
C PHE A 69 -11.29 10.91 -8.52
N ASN A 70 -11.33 12.22 -8.87
CA ASN A 70 -10.14 13.05 -8.92
C ASN A 70 -9.43 13.14 -7.55
N SER A 71 -10.21 13.27 -6.47
CA SER A 71 -9.66 13.33 -5.12
C SER A 71 -8.90 12.05 -4.75
N ILE A 72 -9.47 10.89 -5.07
CA ILE A 72 -8.85 9.59 -4.80
C ILE A 72 -7.61 9.37 -5.67
N ALA A 73 -7.67 9.72 -6.96
CA ALA A 73 -6.55 9.58 -7.89
C ALA A 73 -5.32 10.40 -7.44
N ASN A 74 -5.54 11.64 -6.98
CA ASN A 74 -4.46 12.47 -6.45
C ASN A 74 -3.83 11.87 -5.17
N LYS A 75 -4.65 11.32 -4.25
CA LYS A 75 -4.14 10.66 -3.05
C LYS A 75 -3.35 9.37 -3.37
N HIS A 76 -3.77 8.65 -4.40
CA HIS A 76 -3.02 7.51 -4.88
C HIS A 76 -1.66 7.92 -5.45
N ALA A 77 -1.60 9.00 -6.25
CA ALA A 77 -0.34 9.53 -6.78
C ALA A 77 0.60 9.96 -5.64
N ASP A 78 0.09 10.69 -4.61
CA ASP A 78 0.86 11.05 -3.41
C ASP A 78 1.47 9.82 -2.72
N ALA A 79 0.73 8.71 -2.67
CA ALA A 79 1.20 7.47 -2.06
C ALA A 79 2.29 6.80 -2.88
N MET A 80 2.18 6.81 -4.22
CA MET A 80 3.19 6.24 -5.12
C MET A 80 4.51 7.01 -5.09
N ASP A 81 4.44 8.33 -4.90
CA ASP A 81 5.63 9.17 -4.75
C ASP A 81 6.42 8.90 -3.45
N ASN A 82 5.78 8.24 -2.47
CA ASN A 82 6.36 7.93 -1.16
C ASN A 82 6.41 6.41 -0.92
N TYR A 83 7.05 5.69 -1.83
CA TYR A 83 7.21 4.24 -1.74
C TYR A 83 8.03 3.84 -0.51
N PRO A 84 7.63 2.82 0.28
CA PRO A 84 8.34 2.42 1.49
C PRO A 84 9.59 1.61 1.18
N ALA A 85 10.69 1.93 1.86
CA ALA A 85 11.92 1.15 1.86
C ALA A 85 12.22 0.63 3.26
N PRO A 86 12.47 -0.69 3.44
CA PRO A 86 12.78 -1.25 4.74
C PRO A 86 14.27 -1.04 5.09
N ASN A 87 14.53 -0.69 6.34
CA ASN A 87 15.87 -0.69 6.92
C ASN A 87 15.84 -1.50 8.21
N VAL A 88 16.65 -2.54 8.29
CA VAL A 88 16.71 -3.46 9.43
C VAL A 88 17.81 -3.03 10.37
N LEU A 89 17.46 -2.81 11.63
CA LEU A 89 18.39 -2.43 12.67
C LEU A 89 18.57 -3.55 13.68
N PRO A 90 19.82 -3.87 14.09
CA PRO A 90 20.09 -4.88 15.10
C PRO A 90 19.77 -4.35 16.49
N ARG A 91 19.25 -5.20 17.39
CA ARG A 91 19.15 -4.89 18.82
C ARG A 91 20.40 -5.23 19.61
N ALA A 92 21.28 -6.05 19.05
CA ALA A 92 22.54 -6.40 19.67
C ALA A 92 23.69 -6.22 18.68
N PRO A 93 24.91 -5.89 19.19
CA PRO A 93 26.07 -5.64 18.32
C PRO A 93 26.45 -6.85 17.46
N ASP A 94 26.26 -8.06 17.97
CA ASP A 94 26.59 -9.30 17.24
C ASP A 94 25.73 -9.52 15.99
N ASP A 95 24.55 -8.89 15.95
CA ASP A 95 23.58 -9.02 14.85
C ASP A 95 23.77 -7.96 13.75
N GLU A 96 24.76 -7.05 13.88
CA GLU A 96 24.96 -5.93 12.97
C GLU A 96 25.19 -6.37 11.52
N GLN A 97 25.99 -7.41 11.32
CA GLN A 97 26.26 -7.95 9.98
C GLN A 97 25.00 -8.56 9.37
N THR A 98 24.24 -9.34 10.15
CA THR A 98 22.98 -9.95 9.70
C THR A 98 21.95 -8.87 9.36
N ALA A 99 21.84 -7.80 10.16
CA ALA A 99 20.95 -6.69 9.89
C ALA A 99 21.30 -5.96 8.58
N ARG A 100 22.58 -5.75 8.28
CA ARG A 100 23.03 -5.16 7.02
C ARG A 100 22.68 -6.04 5.82
N VAL A 101 22.89 -7.35 5.95
CA VAL A 101 22.52 -8.32 4.91
C VAL A 101 21.00 -8.28 4.69
N LEU A 102 20.20 -8.34 5.74
CA LEU A 102 18.74 -8.27 5.65
C LEU A 102 18.25 -6.96 5.01
N SER A 103 18.84 -5.82 5.37
CA SER A 103 18.51 -4.53 4.75
C SER A 103 18.77 -4.50 3.25
N SER A 104 19.69 -5.33 2.77
CA SER A 104 19.98 -5.46 1.34
C SER A 104 19.14 -6.54 0.65
N VAL A 105 18.77 -7.60 1.35
CA VAL A 105 18.02 -8.76 0.81
C VAL A 105 16.52 -8.48 0.76
N LEU A 106 15.94 -7.85 1.79
CA LEU A 106 14.50 -7.56 1.85
C LEU A 106 13.96 -6.78 0.65
N PRO A 107 14.63 -5.71 0.16
CA PRO A 107 14.18 -5.02 -1.04
C PRO A 107 14.15 -5.93 -2.28
N VAL A 108 15.11 -6.86 -2.40
CA VAL A 108 15.18 -7.80 -3.53
C VAL A 108 14.05 -8.84 -3.44
N VAL A 109 13.73 -9.33 -2.23
CA VAL A 109 12.58 -10.24 -2.02
C VAL A 109 11.27 -9.55 -2.36
N LEU A 110 11.11 -8.28 -1.97
CA LEU A 110 9.94 -7.47 -2.32
C LEU A 110 9.84 -7.23 -3.83
N GLU A 111 10.96 -6.92 -4.50
CA GLU A 111 11.02 -6.76 -5.96
C GLU A 111 10.61 -8.06 -6.67
N GLN A 112 11.10 -9.21 -6.21
CA GLN A 112 10.75 -10.53 -6.76
C GLN A 112 9.27 -10.90 -6.54
N ALA A 113 8.64 -10.36 -5.49
CA ALA A 113 7.21 -10.50 -5.21
C ALA A 113 6.35 -9.46 -5.95
N ASP A 114 6.92 -8.67 -6.89
CA ASP A 114 6.25 -7.58 -7.62
C ASP A 114 5.53 -6.59 -6.67
N TYR A 115 6.21 -6.25 -5.57
CA TYR A 115 5.60 -5.49 -4.48
C TYR A 115 5.16 -4.08 -4.89
N GLU A 116 5.76 -3.47 -5.91
CA GLU A 116 5.35 -2.15 -6.40
C GLU A 116 3.90 -2.19 -6.93
N GLN A 117 3.55 -3.23 -7.71
CA GLN A 117 2.17 -3.44 -8.18
C GLN A 117 1.23 -3.76 -7.02
N VAL A 118 1.64 -4.65 -6.09
CA VAL A 118 0.87 -5.00 -4.89
C VAL A 118 0.59 -3.77 -4.03
N TYR A 119 1.57 -2.88 -3.87
CA TYR A 119 1.45 -1.63 -3.13
C TYR A 119 0.43 -0.68 -3.79
N SER A 120 0.54 -0.48 -5.11
CA SER A 120 -0.40 0.32 -5.90
C SER A 120 -1.84 -0.20 -5.78
N ASP A 121 -2.05 -1.51 -6.00
CA ASP A 121 -3.38 -2.12 -5.94
C ASP A 121 -3.99 -2.05 -4.53
N THR A 122 -3.16 -2.22 -3.51
CA THR A 122 -3.59 -2.09 -2.11
C THR A 122 -3.99 -0.66 -1.78
N TRP A 123 -3.26 0.34 -2.28
CA TRP A 123 -3.62 1.75 -2.08
C TRP A 123 -4.93 2.12 -2.77
N TRP A 124 -5.17 1.65 -4.00
CA TRP A 124 -6.47 1.83 -4.65
C TRP A 124 -7.61 1.27 -3.79
N ARG A 125 -7.44 0.07 -3.24
CA ARG A 125 -8.43 -0.54 -2.34
C ARG A 125 -8.58 0.25 -1.04
N LYS A 126 -7.48 0.61 -0.40
CA LYS A 126 -7.46 1.41 0.84
C LYS A 126 -8.22 2.73 0.69
N LEU A 127 -7.98 3.47 -0.38
CA LEU A 127 -8.61 4.76 -0.62
C LEU A 127 -10.11 4.64 -0.94
N LYS A 128 -10.50 3.62 -1.69
CA LYS A 128 -11.91 3.38 -2.07
C LYS A 128 -12.71 2.72 -0.96
N GLN A 129 -12.16 1.68 -0.37
CA GLN A 129 -12.88 0.77 0.53
C GLN A 129 -12.57 1.02 2.02
N GLY A 130 -11.63 1.92 2.31
CA GLY A 130 -11.23 2.26 3.66
C GLY A 130 -10.17 1.35 4.27
N THR A 131 -9.87 0.20 3.66
CA THR A 131 -8.87 -0.74 4.17
C THR A 131 -8.16 -1.45 3.05
N GLY A 132 -6.84 -1.35 3.05
CA GLY A 132 -5.96 -2.20 2.26
C GLY A 132 -5.59 -3.44 3.05
N VAL A 133 -5.62 -4.60 2.41
CA VAL A 133 -5.19 -5.85 3.04
C VAL A 133 -4.17 -6.53 2.14
N LYS A 134 -3.06 -6.95 2.75
CA LYS A 134 -2.03 -7.75 2.08
C LYS A 134 -1.87 -9.08 2.79
N GLY A 135 -1.67 -10.13 2.02
CA GLY A 135 -1.32 -11.45 2.51
C GLY A 135 0.13 -11.77 2.19
N VAL A 136 0.86 -12.31 3.16
CA VAL A 136 2.27 -12.72 3.03
C VAL A 136 2.34 -14.23 3.20
N PHE A 137 2.69 -14.94 2.13
CA PHE A 137 2.62 -16.39 2.09
C PHE A 137 3.92 -17.02 1.60
N TRP A 138 4.15 -18.25 2.00
CA TRP A 138 5.11 -19.12 1.39
C TRP A 138 4.44 -19.93 0.26
N ASP A 139 5.00 -19.89 -0.93
CA ASP A 139 4.54 -20.67 -2.08
C ASP A 139 5.61 -21.70 -2.46
N PRO A 140 5.43 -23.00 -2.14
CA PRO A 140 6.43 -24.02 -2.38
C PRO A 140 6.59 -24.38 -3.88
N GLU A 141 5.65 -24.02 -4.75
CA GLU A 141 5.70 -24.36 -6.18
C GLU A 141 6.52 -23.37 -7.00
N GLN A 142 6.81 -22.19 -6.42
CA GLN A 142 7.61 -21.17 -7.09
C GLN A 142 9.04 -21.64 -7.35
N ARG A 143 9.68 -21.07 -8.38
CA ARG A 143 11.07 -21.36 -8.77
C ARG A 143 11.37 -22.86 -8.97
N GLY A 144 10.43 -23.60 -9.56
CA GLY A 144 10.61 -25.01 -9.85
C GLY A 144 10.68 -25.89 -8.62
N GLY A 145 9.98 -25.54 -7.54
CA GLY A 145 9.88 -26.31 -6.32
C GLY A 145 10.84 -25.90 -5.19
N VAL A 146 11.67 -24.89 -5.41
CA VAL A 146 12.51 -24.31 -4.32
C VAL A 146 11.67 -23.49 -3.34
N GLY A 147 10.52 -23.03 -3.80
CA GLY A 147 9.62 -22.16 -3.05
C GLY A 147 10.08 -20.70 -3.00
N GLU A 148 9.12 -19.77 -2.80
CA GLU A 148 9.40 -18.36 -2.66
C GLU A 148 8.33 -17.66 -1.81
N ILE A 149 8.68 -16.53 -1.21
CA ILE A 149 7.75 -15.69 -0.47
C ILE A 149 6.94 -14.87 -1.47
N THR A 150 5.62 -14.90 -1.32
CA THR A 150 4.69 -14.13 -2.15
C THR A 150 3.93 -13.14 -1.29
N VAL A 151 3.77 -11.91 -1.81
CA VAL A 151 2.92 -10.89 -1.21
C VAL A 151 1.80 -10.60 -2.19
N ARG A 152 0.54 -10.64 -1.71
CA ARG A 152 -0.64 -10.47 -2.58
C ARG A 152 -1.60 -9.44 -2.01
N PRO A 153 -2.20 -8.58 -2.85
CA PRO A 153 -3.27 -7.70 -2.41
C PRO A 153 -4.55 -8.51 -2.24
N MET A 154 -5.08 -8.56 -1.02
CA MET A 154 -6.26 -9.36 -0.69
C MET A 154 -7.56 -8.59 -0.93
N ASN A 155 -8.59 -9.30 -1.38
CA ASN A 155 -9.93 -8.72 -1.53
C ASN A 155 -10.68 -8.78 -0.20
N LEU A 156 -10.97 -7.61 0.39
CA LEU A 156 -11.64 -7.52 1.68
C LEU A 156 -13.02 -8.20 1.70
N LEU A 157 -13.73 -8.26 0.57
CA LEU A 157 -15.02 -8.99 0.46
C LEU A 157 -14.87 -10.49 0.74
N MET A 158 -13.70 -11.06 0.48
CA MET A 158 -13.44 -12.49 0.60
C MET A 158 -12.82 -12.89 1.95
N LEU A 159 -12.63 -11.95 2.87
CA LEU A 159 -11.98 -12.18 4.16
C LEU A 159 -13.01 -12.09 5.29
N TYR A 160 -12.96 -13.04 6.21
CA TYR A 160 -13.89 -13.12 7.34
C TYR A 160 -13.17 -13.40 8.64
N TRP A 161 -13.56 -12.67 9.69
CA TRP A 161 -13.02 -12.72 11.03
C TRP A 161 -14.14 -12.59 12.07
N GLU A 162 -13.85 -12.80 13.35
CA GLU A 162 -14.84 -12.66 14.41
C GLU A 162 -15.31 -11.20 14.53
N PRO A 163 -16.63 -10.95 14.47
CA PRO A 163 -17.18 -9.62 14.68
C PRO A 163 -16.82 -9.05 16.06
N GLY A 164 -16.54 -7.75 16.12
CA GLY A 164 -16.24 -7.05 17.38
C GLY A 164 -14.78 -7.18 17.84
N VAL A 165 -13.84 -7.48 16.93
CA VAL A 165 -12.39 -7.45 17.23
C VAL A 165 -11.74 -6.29 16.51
N ASP A 166 -10.85 -5.57 17.19
CA ASP A 166 -10.06 -4.47 16.59
C ASP A 166 -8.86 -4.96 15.78
N ASP A 167 -8.30 -6.10 16.19
CA ASP A 167 -7.15 -6.72 15.50
C ASP A 167 -7.53 -8.15 15.11
N ILE A 168 -7.33 -8.51 13.85
CA ILE A 168 -7.53 -9.87 13.34
C ILE A 168 -6.74 -10.91 14.15
N GLN A 169 -5.59 -10.53 14.72
CA GLN A 169 -4.77 -11.44 15.52
C GLN A 169 -5.45 -11.88 16.81
N ALA A 170 -6.47 -11.14 17.27
CA ALA A 170 -7.31 -11.52 18.41
C ALA A 170 -8.39 -12.53 18.03
N SER A 171 -8.82 -12.57 16.76
CA SER A 171 -9.82 -13.52 16.26
C SER A 171 -9.35 -14.96 16.45
N PRO A 172 -10.19 -15.89 16.94
CA PRO A 172 -9.85 -17.31 17.04
C PRO A 172 -9.78 -18.00 15.68
N ASN A 173 -10.59 -17.56 14.71
CA ASN A 173 -10.64 -18.07 13.36
C ASN A 173 -10.56 -16.94 12.35
N PHE A 174 -9.94 -17.21 11.21
CA PHE A 174 -9.86 -16.31 10.07
C PHE A 174 -10.08 -17.11 8.79
N PHE A 175 -10.94 -16.62 7.91
CA PHE A 175 -11.24 -17.29 6.65
C PHE A 175 -10.92 -16.39 5.46
N SER A 176 -10.31 -16.99 4.44
CA SER A 176 -10.13 -16.38 3.13
C SER A 176 -10.81 -17.25 2.10
N LEU A 177 -11.67 -16.66 1.27
CA LEU A 177 -12.39 -17.37 0.22
C LEU A 177 -11.76 -17.06 -1.12
N SER A 178 -11.69 -18.08 -1.99
CA SER A 178 -11.32 -17.92 -3.40
C SER A 178 -12.29 -18.69 -4.30
N LEU A 179 -12.47 -18.19 -5.52
CA LEU A 179 -13.20 -18.89 -6.58
C LEU A 179 -12.17 -19.51 -7.50
N GLU A 180 -12.18 -20.83 -7.58
CA GLU A 180 -11.29 -21.60 -8.44
C GLU A 180 -12.10 -22.44 -9.42
N ASP A 181 -11.52 -22.75 -10.58
CA ASP A 181 -12.13 -23.60 -11.57
C ASP A 181 -12.24 -25.04 -11.05
N THR A 182 -13.44 -25.64 -11.14
CA THR A 182 -13.71 -26.96 -10.57
C THR A 182 -12.92 -28.06 -11.24
N ASP A 183 -12.68 -27.95 -12.54
CA ASP A 183 -11.94 -28.97 -13.30
C ASP A 183 -10.47 -28.96 -12.88
N GLN A 184 -9.88 -27.75 -12.75
CA GLN A 184 -8.50 -27.60 -12.27
C GLN A 184 -8.34 -28.07 -10.81
N LEU A 185 -9.34 -27.77 -9.95
CA LEU A 185 -9.34 -28.25 -8.57
C LEU A 185 -9.41 -29.77 -8.50
N THR A 186 -10.25 -30.39 -9.33
CA THR A 186 -10.40 -31.85 -9.35
C THR A 186 -9.16 -32.53 -9.91
N GLU A 187 -8.49 -31.94 -10.89
CA GLU A 187 -7.20 -32.43 -11.40
C GLU A 187 -6.12 -32.41 -10.28
N ARG A 188 -6.07 -31.32 -9.52
CA ARG A 188 -5.10 -31.17 -8.42
C ARG A 188 -5.49 -31.97 -7.18
N TRP A 189 -6.79 -32.11 -6.90
CA TRP A 189 -7.36 -32.75 -5.72
C TRP A 189 -8.43 -33.79 -6.13
N PRO A 190 -8.03 -35.01 -6.54
CA PRO A 190 -8.97 -36.04 -7.03
C PRO A 190 -10.06 -36.42 -6.01
N GLN A 191 -9.87 -36.14 -4.74
CA GLN A 191 -10.85 -36.36 -3.67
C GLN A 191 -12.11 -35.50 -3.79
N LEU A 192 -12.12 -34.48 -4.65
CA LEU A 192 -13.30 -33.67 -4.97
C LEU A 192 -14.22 -34.30 -6.02
N GLU A 193 -13.77 -35.34 -6.71
CA GLU A 193 -14.55 -36.02 -7.74
C GLU A 193 -15.88 -36.53 -7.18
N GLY A 194 -16.99 -36.14 -7.81
CA GLY A 194 -18.34 -36.56 -7.38
C GLY A 194 -18.96 -35.72 -6.26
N HIS A 195 -18.24 -34.71 -5.71
CA HIS A 195 -18.82 -33.79 -4.75
C HIS A 195 -19.50 -32.62 -5.48
N SER A 196 -20.78 -32.41 -5.19
CA SER A 196 -21.58 -31.33 -5.78
C SER A 196 -21.04 -29.97 -5.34
N THR A 197 -20.86 -29.05 -6.29
CA THR A 197 -20.57 -27.65 -5.99
C THR A 197 -21.70 -27.07 -5.16
N SER A 198 -21.47 -26.83 -3.88
CA SER A 198 -22.40 -26.04 -3.08
C SER A 198 -22.28 -24.59 -3.54
N ALA A 199 -23.40 -24.00 -3.95
CA ALA A 199 -23.48 -22.59 -4.26
C ALA A 199 -23.34 -21.77 -2.97
N LEU A 200 -22.11 -21.66 -2.45
CA LEU A 200 -21.79 -20.62 -1.47
C LEU A 200 -21.92 -19.29 -2.22
N GLU A 201 -22.92 -18.48 -1.87
CA GLU A 201 -23.00 -17.11 -2.36
C GLU A 201 -21.75 -16.36 -1.93
N VAL A 202 -20.97 -15.94 -2.92
CA VAL A 202 -19.76 -15.15 -2.71
C VAL A 202 -20.10 -13.71 -3.05
N PRO A 203 -19.91 -12.75 -2.13
CA PRO A 203 -20.13 -11.36 -2.43
C PRO A 203 -19.15 -10.90 -3.52
N HIS A 204 -19.62 -10.11 -4.46
CA HIS A 204 -18.82 -9.61 -5.57
C HIS A 204 -19.14 -8.15 -5.89
N TYR A 205 -18.18 -7.48 -6.49
CA TYR A 205 -18.39 -6.13 -6.98
C TYR A 205 -19.24 -6.16 -8.26
N LEU A 206 -20.10 -5.16 -8.41
CA LEU A 206 -20.89 -4.96 -9.61
C LEU A 206 -20.00 -4.41 -10.72
N HIS A 207 -19.70 -5.24 -11.71
CA HIS A 207 -18.95 -4.88 -12.91
C HIS A 207 -19.88 -4.84 -14.14
N ASP A 208 -19.36 -4.35 -15.27
CA ASP A 208 -20.09 -4.36 -16.54
C ASP A 208 -20.28 -5.78 -17.08
N GLY A 209 -19.32 -6.69 -16.78
CA GLY A 209 -19.48 -8.13 -16.96
C GLY A 209 -19.98 -8.79 -15.68
N GLY A 210 -20.93 -9.70 -15.79
CA GLY A 210 -21.37 -10.52 -14.66
C GLY A 210 -20.24 -11.42 -14.14
N LEU A 211 -20.28 -11.76 -12.86
CA LEU A 211 -19.42 -12.82 -12.32
C LEU A 211 -19.92 -14.16 -12.86
N ASP A 212 -19.12 -14.82 -13.71
CA ASP A 212 -19.40 -16.19 -14.13
C ASP A 212 -18.98 -17.14 -13.01
N THR A 213 -19.97 -17.78 -12.40
CA THR A 213 -19.77 -18.79 -11.35
C THR A 213 -19.96 -20.22 -11.87
N ASN A 214 -20.29 -20.38 -13.17
CA ASN A 214 -20.47 -21.71 -13.76
C ASN A 214 -19.13 -22.46 -13.80
N GLY A 215 -19.14 -23.70 -13.34
CA GLY A 215 -17.92 -24.51 -13.30
C GLY A 215 -16.89 -24.05 -12.28
N LYS A 216 -17.26 -23.17 -11.32
CA LYS A 216 -16.38 -22.71 -10.25
C LYS A 216 -16.82 -23.22 -8.91
N SER A 217 -15.85 -23.51 -8.07
CA SER A 217 -16.05 -23.90 -6.67
C SER A 217 -15.42 -22.86 -5.74
N VAL A 218 -16.05 -22.69 -4.57
CA VAL A 218 -15.51 -21.84 -3.51
C VAL A 218 -14.55 -22.66 -2.68
N VAL A 219 -13.30 -22.27 -2.71
CA VAL A 219 -12.25 -22.79 -1.85
C VAL A 219 -12.14 -21.91 -0.61
N VAL A 220 -12.11 -22.53 0.53
CA VAL A 220 -11.98 -21.86 1.83
C VAL A 220 -10.64 -22.17 2.44
N ASP A 221 -9.86 -21.14 2.66
CA ASP A 221 -8.64 -21.17 3.44
C ASP A 221 -8.98 -20.75 4.87
N TRP A 222 -8.96 -21.69 5.78
CA TRP A 222 -9.30 -21.51 7.19
C TRP A 222 -8.04 -21.50 8.04
N TYR A 223 -7.76 -20.40 8.68
CA TYR A 223 -6.70 -20.22 9.66
C TYR A 223 -7.33 -20.18 11.06
N TYR A 224 -6.75 -20.92 12.01
CA TYR A 224 -7.26 -20.95 13.38
C TYR A 224 -6.14 -21.11 14.39
N LYS A 225 -6.36 -20.58 15.59
CA LYS A 225 -5.38 -20.60 16.67
C LYS A 225 -5.79 -21.61 17.73
N LYS A 226 -4.88 -22.53 18.03
CA LYS A 226 -5.07 -23.59 19.03
C LYS A 226 -3.89 -23.62 20.00
N ARG A 227 -4.07 -24.17 21.20
CA ARG A 227 -2.96 -24.44 22.11
C ARG A 227 -2.43 -25.83 21.83
N ASN A 228 -1.11 -25.96 21.64
CA ASN A 228 -0.44 -27.25 21.51
C ASN A 228 -0.29 -27.94 22.86
N ALA A 229 0.29 -29.16 22.87
CA ALA A 229 0.52 -29.95 24.08
C ALA A 229 1.39 -29.22 25.13
N GLU A 230 2.23 -28.28 24.71
CA GLU A 230 3.08 -27.45 25.57
C GLU A 230 2.37 -26.21 26.12
N GLY A 231 1.10 -26.00 25.75
CA GLY A 231 0.30 -24.83 26.13
C GLY A 231 0.57 -23.57 25.32
N ARG A 232 1.45 -23.62 24.33
CA ARG A 232 1.75 -22.51 23.41
C ARG A 232 0.60 -22.34 22.42
N ARG A 233 0.28 -21.09 22.07
CA ARG A 233 -0.70 -20.77 21.03
C ARG A 233 -0.02 -20.87 19.68
N VAL A 234 -0.47 -21.80 18.84
CA VAL A 234 0.06 -22.06 17.49
C VAL A 234 -1.02 -21.77 16.45
N LEU A 235 -0.60 -21.42 15.25
CA LEU A 235 -1.47 -21.20 14.10
C LEU A 235 -1.56 -22.48 13.28
N HIS A 236 -2.78 -22.92 13.02
CA HIS A 236 -3.06 -24.00 12.07
C HIS A 236 -3.76 -23.47 10.83
N TYR A 237 -3.65 -24.24 9.76
CA TYR A 237 -4.23 -23.95 8.46
C TYR A 237 -4.97 -25.18 7.93
N CYS A 238 -6.17 -24.95 7.41
CA CYS A 238 -6.95 -25.97 6.71
C CYS A 238 -7.53 -25.39 5.42
N LYS A 239 -7.28 -26.06 4.31
CA LYS A 239 -7.90 -25.77 3.02
C LYS A 239 -9.00 -26.79 2.77
N PHE A 240 -10.21 -26.33 2.49
CA PHE A 240 -11.34 -27.20 2.18
C PHE A 240 -12.24 -26.62 1.09
N CYS A 241 -12.96 -27.51 0.43
CA CYS A 241 -13.92 -27.16 -0.61
C CYS A 241 -15.09 -28.13 -0.55
N ASN A 242 -16.34 -27.62 -0.60
CA ASN A 242 -17.57 -28.43 -0.60
C ASN A 242 -17.63 -29.45 0.53
N GLY A 243 -17.19 -29.10 1.73
CA GLY A 243 -17.15 -29.99 2.89
C GLY A 243 -16.01 -31.02 2.89
N VAL A 244 -15.15 -31.03 1.85
CA VAL A 244 -14.00 -31.95 1.73
C VAL A 244 -12.72 -31.23 2.13
N VAL A 245 -11.94 -31.85 3.02
CA VAL A 245 -10.61 -31.37 3.42
C VAL A 245 -9.63 -31.62 2.26
N LEU A 246 -9.03 -30.57 1.74
CA LEU A 246 -7.97 -30.65 0.74
C LEU A 246 -6.61 -30.80 1.37
N TYR A 247 -6.34 -29.95 2.38
CA TYR A 247 -5.12 -30.00 3.19
C TYR A 247 -5.43 -29.52 4.61
N ALA A 248 -4.78 -30.08 5.61
CA ALA A 248 -4.85 -29.57 6.97
C ALA A 248 -3.50 -29.77 7.67
N SER A 249 -2.96 -28.71 8.26
CA SER A 249 -1.69 -28.75 8.97
C SER A 249 -1.69 -29.61 10.23
N GLU A 250 -2.85 -29.80 10.89
CA GLU A 250 -2.97 -30.75 12.01
C GLU A 250 -2.92 -32.21 11.56
N ASN A 251 -3.25 -32.51 10.31
CA ASN A 251 -3.17 -33.85 9.76
C ASN A 251 -1.75 -34.21 9.29
N ASP A 252 -0.88 -33.21 9.18
CA ASP A 252 0.51 -33.35 8.76
C ASP A 252 1.39 -33.50 10.00
N PRO A 253 2.14 -34.63 10.14
CA PRO A 253 3.02 -34.87 11.29
C PRO A 253 4.04 -33.77 11.55
N GLU A 254 4.48 -33.07 10.50
CA GLU A 254 5.46 -31.98 10.61
C GLU A 254 4.88 -30.76 11.33
N TYR A 255 3.61 -30.42 11.04
CA TYR A 255 2.97 -29.20 11.52
C TYR A 255 2.01 -29.42 12.70
N ALA A 256 1.65 -30.67 12.99
CA ALA A 256 0.63 -30.99 14.02
C ALA A 256 0.98 -30.44 15.41
N GLY A 257 2.25 -30.42 15.78
CA GLY A 257 2.71 -29.93 17.09
C GLY A 257 3.22 -28.49 17.08
N ARG A 258 3.84 -28.04 15.98
CA ARG A 258 4.48 -26.71 15.88
C ARG A 258 3.56 -25.63 15.32
N GLY A 259 2.54 -26.02 14.56
CA GLY A 259 1.70 -25.11 13.78
C GLY A 259 2.22 -24.91 12.35
N PHE A 260 1.39 -24.27 11.50
CA PHE A 260 1.69 -24.08 10.08
C PHE A 260 2.78 -23.04 9.84
N TYR A 261 2.67 -21.88 10.51
CA TYR A 261 3.71 -20.85 10.54
C TYR A 261 4.26 -20.66 11.93
N ASP A 262 5.58 -20.66 12.08
CA ASP A 262 6.27 -20.57 13.37
C ASP A 262 5.98 -19.25 14.11
N HIS A 263 5.71 -18.17 13.38
CA HIS A 263 5.36 -16.87 13.98
C HIS A 263 3.99 -16.87 14.69
N GLY A 264 3.12 -17.88 14.46
CA GLY A 264 1.83 -18.03 15.13
C GLY A 264 0.80 -16.93 14.88
N GLN A 265 1.02 -16.07 13.87
CA GLN A 265 0.15 -14.98 13.47
C GLN A 265 -0.56 -15.30 12.15
N TYR A 266 -1.74 -14.72 11.93
CA TYR A 266 -2.37 -14.77 10.61
C TYR A 266 -1.48 -14.05 9.60
N PRO A 267 -1.26 -14.63 8.40
CA PRO A 267 -0.39 -14.07 7.38
C PRO A 267 -1.06 -12.90 6.62
N PHE A 268 -1.87 -12.10 7.29
CA PHE A 268 -2.60 -10.99 6.73
C PHE A 268 -2.29 -9.70 7.50
N VAL A 269 -2.05 -8.63 6.77
CA VAL A 269 -1.82 -7.31 7.34
C VAL A 269 -2.93 -6.37 6.87
N PHE A 270 -3.69 -5.86 7.84
CA PHE A 270 -4.74 -4.87 7.63
C PHE A 270 -4.16 -3.48 7.82
N ASP A 271 -4.45 -2.61 6.86
CA ASP A 271 -4.04 -1.22 6.84
C ASP A 271 -5.28 -0.32 6.64
N PRO A 272 -6.02 0.01 7.73
CA PRO A 272 -7.16 0.90 7.64
C PRO A 272 -6.73 2.34 7.35
N LEU A 273 -7.54 3.05 6.54
CA LEU A 273 -7.33 4.47 6.25
C LEU A 273 -7.76 5.33 7.43
N PHE A 274 -9.00 5.18 7.84
CA PHE A 274 -9.56 5.75 9.06
C PHE A 274 -10.07 4.62 9.94
N VAL A 275 -9.65 4.65 11.21
CA VAL A 275 -9.95 3.56 12.16
C VAL A 275 -11.43 3.60 12.54
N GLU A 276 -12.03 2.43 12.65
CA GLU A 276 -13.39 2.21 13.14
C GLU A 276 -13.31 1.34 14.42
N GLU A 277 -14.06 1.69 15.43
CA GLU A 277 -14.12 0.94 16.70
C GLU A 277 -14.72 -0.45 16.47
N ASP A 278 -14.27 -1.44 17.24
CA ASP A 278 -14.72 -2.83 17.17
C ASP A 278 -14.56 -3.51 15.79
N SER A 279 -13.65 -2.99 14.95
CA SER A 279 -13.39 -3.52 13.61
C SER A 279 -11.94 -3.35 13.18
N PRO A 280 -11.26 -4.36 12.61
CA PRO A 280 -9.96 -4.19 12.00
C PRO A 280 -10.04 -3.49 10.63
N ALA A 281 -11.24 -3.40 10.05
CA ALA A 281 -11.52 -2.70 8.81
C ALA A 281 -12.07 -1.30 9.13
N GLY A 282 -11.47 -0.28 8.52
CA GLY A 282 -11.87 1.11 8.67
C GLY A 282 -12.78 1.59 7.54
N PHE A 283 -12.96 2.91 7.47
CA PHE A 283 -13.70 3.59 6.40
C PHE A 283 -12.77 4.45 5.53
N GLY A 284 -13.23 4.82 4.35
CA GLY A 284 -12.44 5.49 3.32
C GLY A 284 -12.93 6.89 2.96
N TYR A 285 -12.25 7.50 1.99
CA TYR A 285 -12.63 8.81 1.48
C TYR A 285 -14.02 8.82 0.86
N ILE A 286 -14.43 7.73 0.20
CA ILE A 286 -15.76 7.64 -0.40
C ILE A 286 -16.83 7.77 0.68
N ASP A 287 -16.68 7.09 1.80
CA ASP A 287 -17.64 7.10 2.90
C ASP A 287 -17.89 8.53 3.43
N VAL A 288 -16.84 9.35 3.46
CA VAL A 288 -16.89 10.72 3.98
C VAL A 288 -17.39 11.72 2.91
N MET A 289 -17.06 11.50 1.64
CA MET A 289 -17.31 12.48 0.57
C MET A 289 -18.60 12.23 -0.21
N LYS A 290 -19.20 11.04 -0.14
CA LYS A 290 -20.37 10.68 -0.95
C LYS A 290 -21.58 11.59 -0.75
N GLU A 291 -21.77 12.16 0.43
CA GLU A 291 -22.87 13.10 0.66
C GLU A 291 -22.66 14.42 -0.08
N CYS A 292 -21.43 14.96 -0.05
CA CYS A 292 -21.10 16.16 -0.81
C CYS A 292 -21.23 15.92 -2.32
N GLN A 293 -20.75 14.79 -2.80
CA GLN A 293 -20.89 14.38 -4.21
C GLN A 293 -22.36 14.25 -4.61
N THR A 294 -23.19 13.63 -3.76
CA THR A 294 -24.65 13.52 -3.98
C THR A 294 -25.29 14.90 -4.13
N ALA A 295 -24.92 15.85 -3.27
CA ALA A 295 -25.46 17.20 -3.34
C ALA A 295 -25.07 17.92 -4.64
N ILE A 296 -23.81 17.78 -5.07
CA ILE A 296 -23.29 18.32 -6.33
C ILE A 296 -24.06 17.74 -7.53
N ASP A 297 -24.22 16.42 -7.59
CA ASP A 297 -24.83 15.72 -8.70
C ASP A 297 -26.33 15.99 -8.78
N ARG A 298 -27.04 16.11 -7.64
CA ARG A 298 -28.44 16.55 -7.60
C ARG A 298 -28.61 17.98 -8.10
N MET A 299 -27.67 18.89 -7.76
CA MET A 299 -27.71 20.25 -8.28
C MET A 299 -27.42 20.29 -9.76
N ASN A 300 -26.45 19.51 -10.26
CA ASN A 300 -26.18 19.40 -11.69
C ASN A 300 -27.40 18.86 -12.44
N HIS A 301 -28.08 17.83 -11.91
CA HIS A 301 -29.32 17.31 -12.47
C HIS A 301 -30.41 18.38 -12.57
N ALA A 302 -30.64 19.13 -11.48
CA ALA A 302 -31.62 20.21 -11.47
C ALA A 302 -31.26 21.35 -12.45
N MET A 303 -29.97 21.64 -12.61
CA MET A 303 -29.48 22.61 -13.60
C MET A 303 -29.71 22.13 -15.02
N ASP A 304 -29.37 20.89 -15.34
CA ASP A 304 -29.56 20.29 -16.66
C ASP A 304 -31.06 20.26 -17.01
N GLU A 305 -31.91 19.84 -16.07
CA GLU A 305 -33.36 19.82 -16.26
C GLU A 305 -33.89 21.24 -16.52
N ASN A 306 -33.43 22.25 -15.75
CA ASN A 306 -33.84 23.64 -15.97
C ASN A 306 -33.36 24.19 -17.32
N VAL A 307 -32.11 23.90 -17.71
CA VAL A 307 -31.55 24.28 -19.02
C VAL A 307 -32.37 23.66 -20.15
N LEU A 308 -32.69 22.37 -20.06
CA LEU A 308 -33.52 21.68 -21.06
C LEU A 308 -34.93 22.25 -21.14
N LEU A 309 -35.54 22.56 -19.99
CA LEU A 309 -36.88 23.16 -19.94
C LEU A 309 -36.89 24.62 -20.46
N SER A 310 -35.84 25.39 -20.13
CA SER A 310 -35.74 26.80 -20.57
C SER A 310 -35.32 26.95 -22.02
N SER A 311 -34.62 25.94 -22.59
CA SER A 311 -34.24 25.94 -24.01
C SER A 311 -35.40 25.64 -24.96
N LYS A 312 -36.44 24.96 -24.45
CA LYS A 312 -37.65 24.65 -25.22
C LYS A 312 -38.78 25.59 -24.82
N GLN A 313 -39.13 26.52 -25.67
CA GLN A 313 -40.29 27.38 -25.44
C GLN A 313 -41.55 26.51 -25.45
N ARG A 314 -42.20 26.45 -24.32
CA ARG A 314 -43.48 25.72 -24.16
C ARG A 314 -44.63 26.71 -24.17
N TYR A 315 -45.75 26.27 -24.68
CA TYR A 315 -46.94 27.07 -24.78
C TYR A 315 -48.11 26.40 -24.07
N VAL A 316 -48.96 27.17 -23.48
CA VAL A 316 -50.27 26.74 -22.99
C VAL A 316 -51.27 27.16 -24.05
N LEU A 317 -51.94 26.17 -24.60
CA LEU A 317 -52.99 26.34 -25.62
C LEU A 317 -54.33 26.03 -24.98
N SER A 318 -55.33 26.80 -25.27
CA SER A 318 -56.73 26.45 -24.97
C SER A 318 -57.29 25.63 -26.13
N ASP A 319 -58.02 24.56 -25.84
CA ASP A 319 -58.67 23.72 -26.85
C ASP A 319 -59.60 24.51 -27.77
N ALA A 320 -60.12 25.64 -27.28
CA ALA A 320 -60.93 26.54 -28.03
C ALA A 320 -60.18 27.48 -29.00
N ALA A 321 -58.83 27.46 -28.94
CA ALA A 321 -58.01 28.37 -29.77
C ALA A 321 -57.89 27.89 -31.22
N GLY A 322 -58.17 26.64 -31.53
CA GLY A 322 -58.11 26.09 -32.88
C GLY A 322 -56.75 26.22 -33.58
N VAL A 323 -55.66 26.23 -32.83
CA VAL A 323 -54.28 26.30 -33.36
C VAL A 323 -53.88 24.94 -33.92
N ASN A 324 -53.29 24.92 -35.12
CA ASN A 324 -52.73 23.70 -35.68
C ASN A 324 -51.43 23.36 -34.96
N GLU A 325 -51.47 22.34 -34.06
CA GLU A 325 -50.34 21.92 -33.23
C GLU A 325 -49.20 21.34 -34.05
N GLU A 326 -49.50 20.66 -35.16
CA GLU A 326 -48.47 20.11 -36.05
C GLU A 326 -47.65 21.20 -36.75
N GLU A 327 -48.33 22.28 -37.19
CA GLU A 327 -47.66 23.42 -37.79
C GLU A 327 -46.88 24.24 -36.75
N LEU A 328 -47.41 24.35 -35.53
CA LEU A 328 -46.75 25.05 -34.42
C LEU A 328 -45.49 24.29 -33.95
N ALA A 329 -45.48 22.96 -34.02
CA ALA A 329 -44.34 22.12 -33.66
C ALA A 329 -43.26 22.06 -34.76
N ASP A 330 -43.63 22.37 -36.02
CA ASP A 330 -42.73 22.37 -37.17
C ASP A 330 -42.02 23.72 -37.34
N PHE A 331 -40.81 23.85 -36.80
CA PHE A 331 -39.98 25.07 -36.90
C PHE A 331 -39.49 25.39 -38.31
N SER A 332 -39.77 24.54 -39.33
CA SER A 332 -39.46 24.84 -40.74
C SER A 332 -40.52 25.67 -41.42
N ARG A 333 -41.67 25.87 -40.78
CA ARG A 333 -42.82 26.63 -41.34
C ARG A 333 -42.87 28.04 -40.74
N ASP A 334 -42.93 29.01 -41.61
CA ASP A 334 -43.05 30.42 -41.23
C ASP A 334 -44.49 30.83 -40.83
N ILE A 335 -45.48 30.03 -41.15
CA ILE A 335 -46.89 30.35 -40.94
C ILE A 335 -47.59 29.22 -40.22
N VAL A 336 -48.31 29.54 -39.14
CA VAL A 336 -49.16 28.62 -38.38
C VAL A 336 -50.62 29.01 -38.58
N HIS A 337 -51.44 28.08 -39.02
CA HIS A 337 -52.87 28.34 -39.27
C HIS A 337 -53.69 28.18 -37.98
N VAL A 338 -54.64 29.08 -37.79
CA VAL A 338 -55.55 29.08 -36.64
C VAL A 338 -56.97 29.14 -37.12
N VAL A 339 -57.81 28.23 -36.64
CA VAL A 339 -59.24 28.18 -36.96
C VAL A 339 -59.98 28.82 -35.79
N GLY A 340 -60.33 30.10 -35.91
CA GLY A 340 -61.05 30.83 -34.87
C GLY A 340 -60.42 32.19 -34.51
N ARG A 341 -60.80 32.77 -33.35
CA ARG A 341 -60.21 34.00 -32.84
C ARG A 341 -59.12 33.69 -31.81
N LEU A 342 -57.93 34.17 -32.05
CA LEU A 342 -56.86 34.20 -31.04
C LEU A 342 -57.17 35.33 -30.04
N GLY A 343 -57.59 34.98 -28.82
CA GLY A 343 -57.65 35.90 -27.69
C GLY A 343 -56.37 35.80 -26.88
N ASP A 344 -56.05 36.83 -26.09
CA ASP A 344 -54.85 36.87 -25.25
C ASP A 344 -54.77 35.72 -24.24
N ASP A 345 -55.88 35.08 -23.92
CA ASP A 345 -55.96 33.92 -23.03
C ASP A 345 -55.91 32.59 -23.76
N SER A 346 -55.94 32.56 -25.10
CA SER A 346 -55.95 31.35 -25.89
C SER A 346 -54.59 30.74 -26.17
N PHE A 347 -53.54 31.58 -26.10
CA PHE A 347 -52.16 31.20 -26.38
C PHE A 347 -51.21 31.98 -25.45
N ARG A 348 -50.53 31.28 -24.56
CA ARG A 348 -49.55 31.90 -23.67
C ARG A 348 -48.26 31.11 -23.64
N PRO A 349 -47.10 31.77 -23.75
CA PRO A 349 -45.85 31.12 -23.50
C PRO A 349 -45.76 30.70 -22.02
N LEU A 350 -45.43 29.45 -21.75
CA LEU A 350 -45.15 28.98 -20.40
C LEU A 350 -43.75 29.50 -20.03
N GLN A 351 -43.70 30.53 -19.21
CA GLN A 351 -42.43 31.07 -18.74
C GLN A 351 -41.81 30.11 -17.75
N THR A 352 -40.65 29.58 -18.09
CA THR A 352 -39.80 28.80 -17.16
C THR A 352 -38.94 29.80 -16.40
N THR A 353 -38.97 29.74 -15.08
CA THR A 353 -38.10 30.59 -14.25
C THR A 353 -36.67 30.06 -14.39
N GLY A 354 -35.75 30.92 -14.80
CA GLY A 354 -34.33 30.58 -14.88
C GLY A 354 -33.74 30.27 -13.50
N LEU A 355 -32.64 29.55 -13.49
CA LEU A 355 -31.90 29.20 -12.27
C LEU A 355 -31.52 30.47 -11.50
N GLN A 356 -31.81 30.47 -10.21
CA GLN A 356 -31.39 31.57 -9.32
C GLN A 356 -29.87 31.45 -9.04
N GLY A 357 -29.17 32.58 -8.96
CA GLY A 357 -27.73 32.63 -8.66
C GLY A 357 -27.33 31.90 -7.38
N ASN A 358 -28.24 31.77 -6.41
CA ASN A 358 -28.02 31.03 -5.17
C ASN A 358 -27.76 29.53 -5.41
N SER A 359 -28.34 28.93 -6.46
CA SER A 359 -28.12 27.52 -6.78
C SER A 359 -26.67 27.22 -7.23
N LEU A 360 -26.12 28.14 -8.04
CA LEU A 360 -24.70 28.04 -8.46
C LEU A 360 -23.76 28.26 -7.28
N SER A 361 -24.04 29.21 -6.41
CA SER A 361 -23.25 29.46 -5.21
C SER A 361 -23.25 28.25 -4.26
N TYR A 362 -24.42 27.64 -4.06
CA TYR A 362 -24.55 26.42 -3.25
C TYR A 362 -23.74 25.27 -3.83
N ARG A 363 -23.86 24.98 -5.13
CA ARG A 363 -23.06 23.93 -5.79
C ARG A 363 -21.56 24.17 -5.61
N ASN A 364 -21.10 25.40 -5.85
CA ASN A 364 -19.70 25.76 -5.70
C ASN A 364 -19.21 25.58 -4.24
N SER A 365 -20.05 25.96 -3.26
CA SER A 365 -19.75 25.73 -1.85
C SER A 365 -19.58 24.24 -1.53
N ARG A 366 -20.41 23.35 -2.13
CA ARG A 366 -20.25 21.90 -1.96
C ARG A 366 -18.99 21.35 -2.61
N ILE A 367 -18.57 21.91 -3.75
CA ILE A 367 -17.31 21.55 -4.38
C ILE A 367 -16.12 21.94 -3.49
N GLU A 368 -16.14 23.16 -2.94
CA GLU A 368 -15.09 23.62 -2.02
C GLU A 368 -15.06 22.78 -0.73
N GLU A 369 -16.21 22.43 -0.17
CA GLU A 369 -16.30 21.54 0.98
C GLU A 369 -15.70 20.15 0.68
N LEU A 370 -15.97 19.59 -0.49
CA LEU A 370 -15.38 18.30 -0.92
C LEU A 370 -13.86 18.40 -1.05
N LYS A 371 -13.33 19.48 -1.60
CA LYS A 371 -11.88 19.74 -1.68
C LYS A 371 -11.26 19.87 -0.28
N GLU A 372 -11.92 20.54 0.65
CA GLU A 372 -11.46 20.67 2.03
C GLU A 372 -11.42 19.32 2.76
N ILE A 373 -12.49 18.52 2.65
CA ILE A 373 -12.58 17.18 3.25
C ILE A 373 -11.49 16.25 2.69
N SER A 374 -11.27 16.28 1.39
CA SER A 374 -10.24 15.46 0.75
C SER A 374 -8.81 15.95 1.01
N GLY A 375 -8.64 17.20 1.46
CA GLY A 375 -7.35 17.87 1.56
C GLY A 375 -6.68 18.15 0.21
N ASN A 376 -7.41 18.00 -0.89
CA ASN A 376 -6.94 18.32 -2.25
C ASN A 376 -7.21 19.78 -2.56
N ARG A 377 -6.38 20.66 -2.02
CA ARG A 377 -6.46 22.10 -2.28
C ARG A 377 -5.75 22.44 -3.59
N ASP A 378 -6.16 23.51 -4.26
CA ASP A 378 -5.57 23.96 -5.53
C ASP A 378 -4.05 24.14 -5.43
N MET A 379 -3.54 24.50 -4.25
CA MET A 379 -2.10 24.65 -3.99
C MET A 379 -1.32 23.34 -4.03
N THR A 380 -1.93 22.22 -3.61
CA THR A 380 -1.30 20.89 -3.69
C THR A 380 -1.26 20.37 -5.12
N GLN A 381 -2.12 20.90 -6.00
CA GLN A 381 -2.19 20.56 -7.42
C GLN A 381 -1.42 21.53 -8.32
N GLY A 382 -0.56 22.38 -7.75
CA GLY A 382 0.24 23.35 -8.52
C GLY A 382 -0.47 24.66 -8.84
N GLY A 383 -1.65 24.91 -8.29
CA GLY A 383 -2.33 26.20 -8.35
C GLY A 383 -1.60 27.24 -7.49
N THR A 384 -1.24 28.39 -8.07
CA THR A 384 -0.65 29.50 -7.32
C THR A 384 -1.74 30.32 -6.66
N ALA A 385 -1.70 30.45 -5.32
CA ALA A 385 -2.51 31.46 -4.64
C ALA A 385 -2.06 32.85 -5.11
N GLY A 386 -3.02 33.67 -5.55
CA GLY A 386 -2.73 35.01 -6.05
C GLY A 386 -1.90 35.83 -5.04
N GLY A 387 -0.70 36.22 -5.43
CA GLY A 387 0.19 37.09 -4.66
C GLY A 387 1.35 36.41 -3.89
N VAL A 388 1.44 35.09 -3.87
CA VAL A 388 2.57 34.38 -3.22
C VAL A 388 3.58 33.99 -4.28
N THR A 389 4.72 34.69 -4.32
CA THR A 389 5.82 34.48 -5.29
C THR A 389 7.10 33.90 -4.68
N ALA A 390 7.22 33.91 -3.34
CA ALA A 390 8.39 33.39 -2.68
C ALA A 390 8.35 31.84 -2.63
N ALA A 391 9.37 31.17 -3.15
CA ALA A 391 9.48 29.71 -3.19
C ALA A 391 9.35 29.07 -1.79
N SER A 392 9.92 29.69 -0.76
CA SER A 392 9.81 29.24 0.64
C SER A 392 8.40 29.30 1.20
N ALA A 393 7.62 30.34 0.82
CA ALA A 393 6.23 30.46 1.24
C ALA A 393 5.33 29.43 0.54
N ILE A 394 5.58 29.15 -0.73
CA ILE A 394 4.88 28.10 -1.50
C ILE A 394 5.20 26.72 -0.87
N ALA A 395 6.46 26.44 -0.56
CA ALA A 395 6.88 25.19 0.10
C ALA A 395 6.20 25.03 1.48
N ALA A 396 6.14 26.08 2.30
CA ALA A 396 5.46 26.04 3.60
C ALA A 396 3.95 25.79 3.48
N LEU A 397 3.29 26.35 2.45
CA LEU A 397 1.87 26.12 2.18
C LEU A 397 1.62 24.69 1.67
N GLN A 398 2.48 24.16 0.81
CA GLN A 398 2.43 22.77 0.36
C GLN A 398 2.65 21.81 1.53
N GLU A 399 3.60 22.12 2.41
CA GLU A 399 3.86 21.32 3.61
C GLU A 399 2.66 21.34 4.57
N ALA A 400 2.03 22.48 4.77
CA ALA A 400 0.80 22.58 5.58
C ALA A 400 -0.36 21.78 4.96
N GLY A 401 -0.52 21.81 3.63
CA GLY A 401 -1.54 21.07 2.89
C GLY A 401 -1.35 19.55 2.93
N SER A 402 -0.12 19.08 3.07
CA SER A 402 0.24 17.64 3.04
C SER A 402 0.06 16.90 4.38
N LYS A 403 -0.43 17.56 5.44
CA LYS A 403 -0.56 16.94 6.79
C LYS A 403 -1.39 15.66 6.79
N LEU A 404 -2.53 15.68 6.12
CA LEU A 404 -3.42 14.52 6.05
C LEU A 404 -2.78 13.36 5.27
N SER A 405 -2.11 13.66 4.16
CA SER A 405 -1.38 12.65 3.38
C SER A 405 -0.23 12.03 4.19
N ARG A 406 0.47 12.82 5.01
CA ARG A 406 1.55 12.32 5.89
C ARG A 406 1.05 11.37 6.97
N ASP A 407 -0.11 11.62 7.57
CA ASP A 407 -0.68 10.72 8.57
C ASP A 407 -1.07 9.37 7.97
N MET A 408 -1.70 9.39 6.79
CA MET A 408 -2.01 8.18 6.04
C MET A 408 -0.76 7.36 5.69
N LEU A 409 0.32 8.03 5.27
CA LEU A 409 1.60 7.39 4.96
C LEU A 409 2.24 6.75 6.19
N LYS A 410 2.19 7.42 7.36
CA LYS A 410 2.68 6.85 8.62
C LYS A 410 1.92 5.57 9.02
N SER A 411 0.59 5.54 8.80
CA SER A 411 -0.20 4.32 9.00
C SER A 411 0.26 3.20 8.07
N ALA A 412 0.42 3.50 6.78
CA ALA A 412 0.88 2.54 5.78
C ALA A 412 2.30 2.02 6.09
N TYR A 413 3.21 2.86 6.58
CA TYR A 413 4.56 2.43 6.98
C TYR A 413 4.55 1.50 8.19
N ARG A 414 3.63 1.71 9.15
CA ARG A 414 3.45 0.75 10.26
C ARG A 414 2.92 -0.60 9.77
N ALA A 415 2.01 -0.60 8.80
CA ALA A 415 1.53 -1.84 8.17
C ALA A 415 2.67 -2.52 7.38
N PHE A 416 3.44 -1.76 6.61
CA PHE A 416 4.60 -2.27 5.87
C PHE A 416 5.67 -2.89 6.79
N ALA A 417 5.94 -2.28 7.95
CA ALA A 417 6.85 -2.88 8.94
C ALA A 417 6.35 -4.25 9.40
N LYS A 418 5.02 -4.41 9.65
CA LYS A 418 4.44 -5.72 10.01
C LYS A 418 4.61 -6.75 8.88
N GLU A 419 4.47 -6.33 7.62
CA GLU A 419 4.72 -7.21 6.46
C GLU A 419 6.16 -7.68 6.41
N CYS A 420 7.11 -6.76 6.61
CA CYS A 420 8.54 -7.11 6.64
C CYS A 420 8.88 -8.08 7.78
N TYR A 421 8.24 -7.95 8.96
CA TYR A 421 8.39 -8.94 10.03
C TYR A 421 7.89 -10.31 9.61
N LEU A 422 6.70 -10.40 8.99
CA LEU A 422 6.18 -11.68 8.47
C LEU A 422 7.11 -12.28 7.40
N ILE A 423 7.65 -11.46 6.51
CA ILE A 423 8.62 -11.90 5.49
C ILE A 423 9.87 -12.47 6.16
N MET A 424 10.45 -11.79 7.16
CA MET A 424 11.63 -12.28 7.89
C MET A 424 11.34 -13.59 8.62
N ASP A 425 10.17 -13.73 9.21
CA ASP A 425 9.76 -14.96 9.88
C ASP A 425 9.60 -16.12 8.89
N LEU A 426 9.05 -15.88 7.70
CA LEU A 426 9.00 -16.88 6.63
C LEU A 426 10.40 -17.23 6.10
N MET A 427 11.30 -16.23 5.97
CA MET A 427 12.71 -16.49 5.62
C MET A 427 13.39 -17.38 6.68
N ARG A 428 13.12 -17.13 7.97
CA ARG A 428 13.61 -17.96 9.07
C ARG A 428 13.15 -19.40 8.97
N GLN A 429 11.87 -19.60 8.63
CA GLN A 429 11.24 -20.91 8.60
C GLN A 429 11.62 -21.71 7.35
N PHE A 430 11.62 -21.10 6.16
CA PHE A 430 11.63 -21.79 4.87
C PHE A 430 12.91 -21.62 4.04
N TYR A 431 13.80 -20.66 4.36
CA TYR A 431 15.06 -20.52 3.62
C TYR A 431 16.13 -21.44 4.22
N ASP A 432 15.92 -22.76 4.07
CA ASP A 432 16.84 -23.77 4.60
C ASP A 432 18.15 -23.85 3.80
N GLU A 433 18.05 -23.62 2.49
CA GLU A 433 19.19 -23.61 1.58
C GLU A 433 19.81 -22.21 1.46
N GLU A 434 21.10 -22.17 1.14
CA GLU A 434 21.79 -20.92 0.86
C GLU A 434 21.31 -20.34 -0.46
N ARG A 435 20.79 -19.12 -0.41
CA ARG A 435 20.30 -18.36 -1.57
C ARG A 435 21.23 -17.21 -1.88
N VAL A 436 21.43 -16.95 -3.17
CA VAL A 436 22.27 -15.85 -3.63
C VAL A 436 21.40 -14.72 -4.15
N PHE A 437 21.54 -13.54 -3.54
CA PHE A 437 20.84 -12.34 -3.93
C PHE A 437 21.81 -11.37 -4.61
N ARG A 438 21.40 -10.85 -5.79
CA ARG A 438 22.12 -9.77 -6.45
C ARG A 438 21.62 -8.44 -5.92
N ILE A 439 22.49 -7.70 -5.29
CA ILE A 439 22.20 -6.37 -4.74
C ILE A 439 23.01 -5.31 -5.51
N ILE A 440 22.57 -4.06 -5.44
CA ILE A 440 23.35 -2.93 -5.89
C ILE A 440 24.10 -2.41 -4.67
N GLY A 441 25.41 -2.66 -4.61
CA GLY A 441 26.27 -2.20 -3.52
C GLY A 441 26.37 -0.67 -3.44
N GLU A 442 26.95 -0.16 -2.35
CA GLU A 442 27.13 1.29 -2.12
C GLU A 442 27.89 2.02 -3.25
N THR A 443 28.70 1.30 -3.97
CA THR A 443 29.47 1.80 -5.13
C THR A 443 28.67 1.84 -6.44
N GLY A 444 27.40 1.41 -6.44
CA GLY A 444 26.57 1.26 -7.64
C GLY A 444 26.92 0.05 -8.49
N ARG A 445 27.80 -0.85 -8.02
CA ARG A 445 28.14 -2.10 -8.68
C ARG A 445 27.28 -3.23 -8.17
N SER A 446 27.00 -4.22 -9.03
CA SER A 446 26.31 -5.43 -8.61
C SER A 446 27.22 -6.25 -7.69
N GLU A 447 26.73 -6.56 -6.52
CA GLU A 447 27.35 -7.43 -5.54
C GLU A 447 26.44 -8.63 -5.30
N PHE A 448 27.01 -9.77 -4.90
CA PHE A 448 26.25 -10.97 -4.60
C PHE A 448 26.34 -11.26 -3.11
N VAL A 449 25.17 -11.38 -2.48
CA VAL A 449 25.06 -11.67 -1.06
C VAL A 449 24.47 -13.06 -0.89
N HIS A 450 25.17 -13.88 -0.12
CA HIS A 450 24.71 -15.19 0.29
C HIS A 450 23.89 -15.09 1.56
N PHE A 451 22.69 -15.63 1.56
CA PHE A 451 21.78 -15.60 2.69
C PHE A 451 21.13 -16.96 2.91
N SER A 452 21.06 -17.36 4.18
CA SER A 452 20.31 -18.54 4.64
C SER A 452 19.50 -18.18 5.89
N GLY A 453 18.32 -18.76 6.05
CA GLY A 453 17.47 -18.60 7.23
C GLY A 453 18.13 -19.04 8.54
N ALA A 454 19.21 -19.85 8.46
CA ALA A 454 20.00 -20.23 9.64
C ALA A 454 20.55 -19.03 10.42
N ALA A 455 20.84 -17.89 9.73
CA ALA A 455 21.30 -16.68 10.37
C ALA A 455 20.23 -16.00 11.25
N LEU A 456 18.96 -16.32 11.03
CA LEU A 456 17.81 -15.80 11.78
C LEU A 456 17.32 -16.75 12.88
N ARG A 457 17.82 -17.99 12.90
CA ARG A 457 17.45 -19.00 13.91
C ARG A 457 18.23 -18.81 15.19
N ALA A 458 17.74 -19.46 16.26
CA ALA A 458 18.40 -19.45 17.56
C ALA A 458 19.85 -19.97 17.44
N GLN A 459 20.79 -19.15 17.89
CA GLN A 459 22.22 -19.45 17.89
C GLN A 459 22.67 -19.85 19.30
N ALA A 460 23.46 -20.92 19.40
CA ALA A 460 24.04 -21.32 20.68
C ALA A 460 25.02 -20.25 21.16
N LEU A 461 24.89 -19.81 22.41
CA LEU A 461 25.82 -18.89 23.04
C LEU A 461 27.08 -19.66 23.45
N PRO A 462 28.28 -19.33 22.91
CA PRO A 462 29.50 -19.98 23.30
C PRO A 462 29.82 -19.67 24.77
N GLY A 463 29.81 -20.70 25.60
CA GLY A 463 30.19 -20.61 27.00
C GLY A 463 31.67 -20.79 27.23
N VAL A 464 32.17 -20.29 28.36
CA VAL A 464 33.55 -20.51 28.80
C VAL A 464 33.68 -21.97 29.26
N GLY A 465 34.65 -22.71 28.71
CA GLY A 465 34.92 -24.07 29.11
C GLY A 465 34.03 -25.15 28.51
N GLY A 466 33.37 -24.91 27.37
CA GLY A 466 32.55 -25.90 26.66
C GLY A 466 31.13 -26.11 27.24
N VAL A 467 30.72 -25.29 28.17
CA VAL A 467 29.35 -25.28 28.68
C VAL A 467 28.51 -24.35 27.81
N GLU A 468 27.47 -24.85 27.15
CA GLU A 468 26.52 -24.04 26.40
C GLU A 468 25.70 -23.18 27.39
N LEU A 469 25.74 -21.83 27.21
CA LEU A 469 25.00 -20.87 28.04
C LEU A 469 23.54 -20.71 27.59
N GLY A 470 23.04 -21.60 26.75
CA GLY A 470 21.71 -21.53 26.15
C GLY A 470 21.74 -21.05 24.70
N SER A 471 20.57 -20.81 24.14
CA SER A 471 20.43 -20.29 22.77
C SER A 471 19.85 -18.89 22.78
N ARG A 472 20.37 -18.01 21.92
CA ARG A 472 19.85 -16.66 21.69
C ARG A 472 19.26 -16.57 20.30
N GLU A 473 18.06 -16.08 20.20
CA GLU A 473 17.41 -15.74 18.93
C GLU A 473 17.73 -14.29 18.56
N PRO A 474 18.23 -14.00 17.33
CA PRO A 474 18.46 -12.64 16.86
C PRO A 474 17.16 -11.85 16.77
N ILE A 475 17.16 -10.61 17.26
CA ILE A 475 15.99 -9.73 17.23
C ILE A 475 16.36 -8.45 16.48
N PHE A 476 15.50 -8.06 15.55
CA PHE A 476 15.70 -6.89 14.70
C PHE A 476 14.55 -5.91 14.84
N ASP A 477 14.85 -4.63 14.64
CA ASP A 477 13.86 -3.56 14.48
C ASP A 477 13.80 -3.13 13.01
N ILE A 478 12.60 -2.85 12.52
CA ILE A 478 12.40 -2.38 11.15
C ILE A 478 12.04 -0.91 11.19
N VAL A 479 12.87 -0.10 10.56
CA VAL A 479 12.62 1.32 10.33
C VAL A 479 12.27 1.51 8.86
N VAL A 480 11.10 2.08 8.60
CA VAL A 480 10.63 2.34 7.24
C VAL A 480 10.96 3.77 6.87
N SER A 481 11.66 3.95 5.77
CA SER A 481 11.94 5.24 5.14
C SER A 481 11.14 5.39 3.86
N ALA A 482 10.86 6.64 3.44
CA ALA A 482 10.28 6.91 2.14
C ALA A 482 11.37 6.89 1.08
N GLU A 483 11.24 6.04 0.08
CA GLU A 483 12.04 6.15 -1.14
C GLU A 483 11.37 7.18 -2.05
N LYS A 484 11.83 8.44 -1.97
CA LYS A 484 11.26 9.52 -2.77
C LYS A 484 11.72 9.38 -4.23
N LYS A 485 10.87 8.80 -5.07
CA LYS A 485 11.13 8.62 -6.52
C LYS A 485 10.83 9.87 -7.36
N SER A 486 10.36 10.97 -6.76
CA SER A 486 9.99 12.20 -7.47
C SER A 486 11.16 12.85 -8.19
N THR A 487 10.96 13.23 -9.46
CA THR A 487 11.91 14.01 -10.26
C THR A 487 12.25 15.37 -9.63
N PHE A 488 11.31 15.95 -8.89
CA PHE A 488 11.50 17.21 -8.18
C PHE A 488 12.52 17.07 -7.04
N ASN A 489 12.48 15.95 -6.31
CA ASN A 489 13.48 15.65 -5.28
C ASN A 489 14.89 15.52 -5.85
N ARG A 490 15.06 14.90 -7.03
CA ARG A 490 16.36 14.80 -7.70
C ARG A 490 16.91 16.17 -8.10
N LEU A 491 16.05 17.07 -8.55
CA LEU A 491 16.44 18.45 -8.85
C LEU A 491 16.86 19.19 -7.58
N SER A 492 16.09 19.10 -6.51
CA SER A 492 16.42 19.71 -5.21
C SER A 492 17.73 19.15 -4.63
N GLN A 493 17.94 17.83 -4.69
CA GLN A 493 19.19 17.19 -4.27
C GLN A 493 20.38 17.65 -5.12
N ASN A 494 20.20 17.77 -6.43
CA ASN A 494 21.24 18.28 -7.33
C ASN A 494 21.59 19.75 -7.04
N GLU A 495 20.61 20.57 -6.69
CA GLU A 495 20.82 21.96 -6.27
C GLU A 495 21.56 22.01 -4.94
N THR A 496 21.13 21.26 -3.93
CA THR A 496 21.83 21.15 -2.65
C THR A 496 23.26 20.66 -2.82
N ALA A 497 23.49 19.65 -3.68
CA ALA A 497 24.85 19.17 -3.96
C ALA A 497 25.74 20.23 -4.62
N LYS A 498 25.17 21.04 -5.55
CA LYS A 498 25.88 22.18 -6.16
C LYS A 498 26.19 23.26 -5.14
N GLU A 499 25.25 23.60 -4.28
CA GLU A 499 25.46 24.56 -3.19
C GLU A 499 26.54 24.09 -2.22
N CYS A 500 26.51 22.84 -1.77
CA CYS A 500 27.58 22.26 -0.93
C CYS A 500 28.94 22.31 -1.62
N TYR A 501 28.99 22.08 -2.94
CA TYR A 501 30.23 22.20 -3.71
C TYR A 501 30.71 23.65 -3.80
N GLN A 502 29.81 24.60 -4.08
CA GLN A 502 30.12 26.04 -4.19
C GLN A 502 30.58 26.62 -2.84
N LEU A 503 29.99 26.19 -1.73
CA LEU A 503 30.36 26.57 -0.37
C LEU A 503 31.68 25.92 0.09
N GLY A 504 32.26 25.03 -0.72
CA GLY A 504 33.54 24.39 -0.43
C GLY A 504 33.48 23.31 0.67
N PHE A 505 32.33 22.68 0.89
CA PHE A 505 32.17 21.62 1.89
C PHE A 505 33.09 20.41 1.65
N PHE A 506 33.45 20.16 0.41
CA PHE A 506 34.35 19.07 0.04
C PHE A 506 35.84 19.45 0.09
N ALA A 507 36.15 20.72 0.41
CA ALA A 507 37.53 21.16 0.56
C ALA A 507 38.11 20.61 1.87
N PRO A 508 39.29 19.94 1.85
CA PRO A 508 39.86 19.29 3.02
C PRO A 508 40.13 20.26 4.22
N ARG A 509 40.40 21.52 3.93
CA ARG A 509 40.65 22.55 4.96
C ARG A 509 39.39 22.97 5.71
N ASN A 510 38.21 22.75 5.14
CA ASN A 510 36.91 23.14 5.71
C ASN A 510 36.16 21.94 6.29
N ALA A 511 36.80 20.78 6.41
CA ALA A 511 36.13 19.53 6.76
C ALA A 511 35.36 19.60 8.08
N ASP A 512 35.97 20.20 9.14
CA ASP A 512 35.34 20.30 10.45
C ASP A 512 34.14 21.27 10.44
N ALA A 513 34.28 22.40 9.76
CA ALA A 513 33.19 23.37 9.61
C ALA A 513 32.05 22.82 8.75
N ALA A 514 32.39 22.07 7.68
CA ALA A 514 31.43 21.41 6.82
C ALA A 514 30.66 20.30 7.58
N LEU A 515 31.34 19.52 8.44
CA LEU A 515 30.69 18.51 9.27
C LEU A 515 29.73 19.15 10.28
N ALA A 516 30.11 20.24 10.95
CA ALA A 516 29.25 20.98 11.86
C ALA A 516 28.00 21.55 11.13
N ALA A 517 28.17 22.07 9.92
CA ALA A 517 27.05 22.53 9.10
C ALA A 517 26.13 21.38 8.64
N LEU A 518 26.71 20.23 8.26
CA LEU A 518 25.96 19.04 7.86
C LEU A 518 25.22 18.39 9.04
N GLU A 519 25.64 18.60 10.30
CA GLU A 519 24.89 18.15 11.48
C GLU A 519 23.56 18.92 11.65
N MET A 520 23.51 20.17 11.20
CA MET A 520 22.32 21.02 11.24
C MET A 520 21.41 20.87 10.01
N MET A 521 21.86 20.15 8.99
CA MET A 521 21.11 19.92 7.74
C MET A 521 20.46 18.55 7.77
N ASP A 522 19.31 18.44 7.08
CA ASP A 522 18.60 17.17 6.86
C ASP A 522 18.22 17.07 5.38
N PHE A 523 18.92 16.19 4.64
CA PHE A 523 18.62 15.84 3.26
C PHE A 523 19.01 14.40 2.96
N GLU A 524 18.40 13.80 1.97
CA GLU A 524 18.64 12.41 1.61
C GLU A 524 20.09 12.18 1.17
N GLY A 525 20.75 11.17 1.75
CA GLY A 525 22.14 10.86 1.47
C GLY A 525 23.16 11.68 2.26
N ILE A 526 22.73 12.46 3.25
CA ILE A 526 23.61 13.30 4.08
C ILE A 526 24.73 12.49 4.75
N GLU A 527 24.46 11.25 5.17
CA GLU A 527 25.48 10.40 5.79
C GLU A 527 26.63 10.05 4.83
N LYS A 528 26.30 9.82 3.55
CA LYS A 528 27.33 9.60 2.50
C LYS A 528 28.20 10.84 2.31
N VAL A 529 27.59 12.02 2.36
CA VAL A 529 28.31 13.30 2.28
C VAL A 529 29.18 13.50 3.50
N ARG A 530 28.66 13.27 4.72
CA ARG A 530 29.44 13.35 5.98
C ARG A 530 30.63 12.40 5.95
N GLN A 531 30.44 11.16 5.53
CA GLN A 531 31.50 10.17 5.42
C GLN A 531 32.59 10.61 4.43
N ARG A 532 32.19 11.17 3.28
CA ARG A 532 33.13 11.66 2.28
C ARG A 532 33.92 12.86 2.75
N VAL A 533 33.28 13.80 3.44
CA VAL A 533 33.94 14.96 4.05
C VAL A 533 34.94 14.52 5.12
N ARG A 534 34.58 13.58 6.00
CA ARG A 534 35.50 12.99 7.00
C ARG A 534 36.71 12.35 6.34
N GLN A 535 36.52 11.54 5.28
CA GLN A 535 37.62 10.90 4.55
C GLN A 535 38.57 11.92 3.94
N ASN A 536 38.05 12.98 3.34
CA ASN A 536 38.86 14.06 2.75
C ASN A 536 39.65 14.82 3.83
N GLY A 537 39.04 15.09 4.97
CA GLY A 537 39.72 15.73 6.13
C GLY A 537 40.87 14.88 6.66
N THR A 538 40.66 13.58 6.84
CA THR A 538 41.67 12.63 7.31
C THR A 538 42.85 12.51 6.35
N LEU A 539 42.58 12.49 5.05
CA LEU A 539 43.65 12.48 4.02
C LEU A 539 44.47 13.75 4.02
N ALA A 540 43.82 14.91 4.20
CA ALA A 540 44.54 16.19 4.29
C ALA A 540 45.44 16.27 5.51
N GLN A 541 44.96 15.82 6.66
CA GLN A 541 45.76 15.76 7.89
C GLN A 541 46.99 14.85 7.75
N ARG A 542 46.82 13.69 7.08
CA ARG A 542 47.94 12.79 6.76
C ARG A 542 48.97 13.43 5.83
N LEU A 543 48.50 14.14 4.79
CA LEU A 543 49.38 14.87 3.88
C LEU A 543 50.15 15.98 4.59
N GLU A 544 49.51 16.73 5.47
CA GLU A 544 50.13 17.79 6.27
C GLU A 544 51.17 17.24 7.26
N GLN A 545 50.85 16.09 7.89
CA GLN A 545 51.80 15.37 8.74
C GLN A 545 53.01 14.86 7.95
N LEU A 546 52.82 14.30 6.76
CA LEU A 546 53.90 13.86 5.89
C LEU A 546 54.75 15.03 5.40
N GLN A 547 54.12 16.17 5.07
CA GLN A 547 54.84 17.38 4.68
C GLN A 547 55.65 17.96 5.87
N SER A 548 55.10 17.99 7.07
CA SER A 548 55.82 18.44 8.26
C SER A 548 57.01 17.54 8.61
N GLN A 549 56.85 16.21 8.46
CA GLN A 549 57.93 15.26 8.61
C GLN A 549 59.02 15.45 7.54
N LEU A 550 58.65 15.71 6.32
CA LEU A 550 59.59 16.03 5.25
C LEU A 550 60.35 17.34 5.49
N VAL A 551 59.69 18.35 6.02
CA VAL A 551 60.34 19.62 6.41
C VAL A 551 61.27 19.43 7.59
N GLN A 552 60.90 18.63 8.60
CA GLN A 552 61.76 18.27 9.71
C GLN A 552 63.00 17.47 9.27
N LEU A 553 62.83 16.53 8.34
CA LEU A 553 63.94 15.78 7.74
C LEU A 553 64.88 16.65 6.87
N LYS A 554 64.37 17.74 6.28
CA LYS A 554 65.17 18.72 5.53
C LYS A 554 65.84 19.74 6.41
N GLN A 555 65.37 19.97 7.65
CA GLN A 555 65.90 20.92 8.60
C GLN A 555 66.79 20.29 9.68
N GLY A 556 67.03 18.98 9.61
CA GLY A 556 68.01 18.31 10.49
C GLY A 556 69.41 18.88 10.24
N PRO A 557 70.22 19.13 11.30
CA PRO A 557 71.50 19.80 11.18
C PRO A 557 72.47 19.01 10.32
N LEU A 558 72.93 19.63 9.25
CA LEU A 558 74.11 19.20 8.48
C LEU A 558 75.35 19.33 9.37
N SER A 559 75.68 18.28 10.11
CA SER A 559 76.95 18.20 10.83
C SER A 559 77.68 16.93 10.43
N GLY A 560 78.73 17.12 9.63
CA GLY A 560 79.80 16.13 9.42
C GLY A 560 79.92 15.59 8.00
N PRO A 561 81.15 15.65 7.44
CA PRO A 561 81.42 15.13 6.09
C PRO A 561 81.71 13.63 6.17
N GLY A 562 80.98 12.85 5.38
CA GLY A 562 81.37 11.49 5.05
C GLY A 562 80.44 10.42 5.57
N GLU A 563 79.55 10.02 4.67
CA GLU A 563 79.27 8.65 4.30
C GLU A 563 78.05 8.59 3.38
N ASN A 564 78.28 8.01 2.26
CA ASN A 564 77.26 7.67 1.26
C ASN A 564 76.27 6.65 1.89
N LEU A 565 75.17 7.11 2.43
CA LEU A 565 74.05 6.22 2.77
C LEU A 565 72.98 6.35 1.67
N SER A 566 73.24 5.45 0.80
CA SER A 566 72.43 4.77 -0.22
C SER A 566 70.95 5.15 -0.30
N THR A 567 70.58 5.49 -1.53
CA THR A 567 69.25 5.47 -2.18
C THR A 567 68.38 4.26 -1.86
N ALA A 568 68.87 3.27 -1.09
CA ALA A 568 68.11 2.07 -0.68
C ALA A 568 67.11 2.27 0.44
N ALA A 569 67.31 3.29 1.33
CA ALA A 569 66.38 3.57 2.43
C ALA A 569 65.13 4.36 1.93
N ALA A 570 65.31 5.25 0.95
CA ALA A 570 64.19 5.99 0.34
C ALA A 570 63.29 5.06 -0.49
N ALA A 571 63.86 4.02 -1.15
CA ALA A 571 63.13 3.06 -1.92
C ALA A 571 62.31 2.08 -1.05
N ARG A 572 62.74 1.81 0.21
CA ARG A 572 61.93 1.01 1.18
C ARG A 572 60.77 1.77 1.78
N ALA A 573 60.90 3.06 2.00
CA ALA A 573 59.79 3.88 2.51
C ALA A 573 58.67 4.07 1.45
N MET A 574 58.99 4.07 0.16
CA MET A 574 57.98 4.14 -0.92
C MET A 574 57.27 2.79 -1.20
N LYS A 575 57.85 1.65 -0.82
CA LYS A 575 57.18 0.33 -0.97
C LYS A 575 56.22 -0.04 0.15
N GLY A 576 56.30 0.63 1.31
CA GLY A 576 55.38 0.42 2.44
C GLY A 576 54.11 1.29 2.41
N ALA A 577 53.96 2.20 1.44
CA ALA A 577 52.81 3.09 1.34
C ALA A 577 51.81 2.68 0.22
N VAL A 578 52.01 1.50 -0.41
CA VAL A 578 51.17 0.97 -1.47
C VAL A 578 50.80 -0.50 -1.17
N SER A 579 50.57 -0.84 0.08
CA SER A 579 49.91 -2.09 0.45
C SER A 579 48.78 -1.79 1.44
#